data_4a49aa78447311b3c044805f288f8575
#
_entry.id   4a49aa78447311b3c044805f288f8575
#
_cell.length_a   1.000
_cell.length_b   1.000
_cell.length_c   1.000
_cell.angle_alpha   90.00
_cell.angle_beta   90.00
_cell.angle_gamma   90.00
#
_symmetry.space_group_name_H-M   'P 1'
#
loop_
_entity.id
_entity.type
_entity.pdbx_description
1 polymer ?
#
loop_
_entity_poly.entity_id
_entity_poly.type
_entity_poly.pdbx_seq_one_letter_code
_entity_poly.pdbx_strand_id
1 'polypeptide(L)'
;MASVTYEAVTLVYPNAKAPTVNNFDLEVADGEFLVLVGPSGCGKSTTLRMLAGLEDVTAGRILIGDTDVTTAPPKERDIAMVFQNYALYPHMSVRENMGFALKIAGMPKDQIDKQVETMAKRLDLLPYLDRKPKALSGGQRQRVAMGRAIVRKPKVFLMDEPLSNLDAKLRVQTRTEIAALQRELGVTTL
;
A
#
# COMPACT_ATOMS: atom_id res chain seq x y z
N MET A 1 -2.71 10.15 11.42
CA MET A 1 -2.65 9.87 9.99
C MET A 1 -2.09 11.13 9.36
N ALA A 2 -1.96 11.23 8.06
CA ALA A 2 -1.33 12.42 7.47
C ALA A 2 -1.92 12.71 6.10
N SER A 3 -1.98 14.00 5.71
CA SER A 3 -2.22 14.43 4.34
C SER A 3 -1.06 14.02 3.42
N VAL A 4 -1.29 14.03 2.12
CA VAL A 4 -0.25 13.84 1.11
C VAL A 4 -0.32 15.00 0.13
N THR A 5 0.83 15.62 -0.14
CA THR A 5 0.90 16.74 -1.09
C THR A 5 2.02 16.49 -2.10
N TYR A 6 1.70 16.66 -3.38
CA TYR A 6 2.66 16.75 -4.48
C TYR A 6 2.68 18.19 -4.96
N GLU A 7 3.86 18.78 -5.05
CA GLU A 7 4.06 20.15 -5.52
C GLU A 7 4.96 20.15 -6.75
N ALA A 8 4.38 20.44 -7.90
CA ALA A 8 5.06 20.51 -9.20
C ALA A 8 5.97 19.30 -9.51
N VAL A 9 5.55 18.10 -9.09
CA VAL A 9 6.38 16.89 -9.14
C VAL A 9 6.60 16.44 -10.58
N THR A 10 7.88 16.25 -10.93
CA THR A 10 8.30 15.77 -12.25
C THR A 10 9.23 14.57 -12.09
N LEU A 11 9.04 13.55 -12.93
CA LEU A 11 9.94 12.42 -13.07
C LEU A 11 10.29 12.18 -14.53
N VAL A 12 11.60 12.17 -14.79
CA VAL A 12 12.19 11.84 -16.10
C VAL A 12 13.12 10.65 -15.91
N TYR A 13 12.82 9.52 -16.55
CA TYR A 13 13.72 8.37 -16.51
C TYR A 13 15.00 8.63 -17.31
N PRO A 14 16.13 8.01 -16.93
CA PRO A 14 17.36 8.08 -17.74
C PRO A 14 17.07 7.66 -19.19
N ASN A 15 17.54 8.46 -20.15
CA ASN A 15 17.32 8.26 -21.59
C ASN A 15 15.88 8.45 -22.11
N ALA A 16 14.93 8.85 -21.28
CA ALA A 16 13.60 9.22 -21.76
C ALA A 16 13.63 10.58 -22.48
N LYS A 17 12.88 10.69 -23.60
CA LYS A 17 12.77 11.94 -24.36
C LYS A 17 11.74 12.90 -23.76
N ALA A 18 10.89 12.43 -22.88
CA ALA A 18 9.83 13.19 -22.22
C ALA A 18 9.65 12.70 -20.78
N PRO A 19 9.14 13.55 -19.87
CA PRO A 19 8.83 13.15 -18.52
C PRO A 19 7.69 12.10 -18.49
N THR A 20 7.81 11.13 -17.60
CA THR A 20 6.73 10.16 -17.32
C THR A 20 5.65 10.79 -16.43
N VAL A 21 6.05 11.65 -15.51
CA VAL A 21 5.17 12.53 -14.73
C VAL A 21 5.72 13.95 -14.92
N ASN A 22 4.86 14.91 -15.22
CA ASN A 22 5.27 16.27 -15.55
C ASN A 22 4.44 17.29 -14.79
N ASN A 23 5.11 18.08 -13.95
CA ASN A 23 4.53 19.18 -13.19
C ASN A 23 3.21 18.79 -12.50
N PHE A 24 3.23 17.67 -11.78
CA PHE A 24 2.07 17.09 -11.16
C PHE A 24 1.82 17.68 -9.77
N ASP A 25 0.63 18.25 -9.61
CA ASP A 25 0.16 18.80 -8.33
C ASP A 25 -1.04 17.96 -7.85
N LEU A 26 -1.02 17.60 -6.57
CA LEU A 26 -2.11 16.88 -5.92
C LEU A 26 -2.08 17.12 -4.43
N GLU A 27 -3.23 17.38 -3.85
CA GLU A 27 -3.44 17.40 -2.41
C GLU A 27 -4.47 16.35 -2.01
N VAL A 28 -4.12 15.50 -1.04
CA VAL A 28 -4.97 14.45 -0.46
C VAL A 28 -5.10 14.76 1.03
N ALA A 29 -6.33 14.97 1.48
CA ALA A 29 -6.59 15.30 2.87
C ALA A 29 -6.29 14.11 3.81
N ASP A 30 -6.06 14.40 5.09
CA ASP A 30 -5.89 13.35 6.10
C ASP A 30 -7.14 12.46 6.18
N GLY A 31 -6.95 11.14 6.08
CA GLY A 31 -8.03 10.16 6.08
C GLY A 31 -8.80 10.04 4.76
N GLU A 32 -8.45 10.77 3.72
CA GLU A 32 -9.10 10.69 2.41
C GLU A 32 -8.80 9.36 1.70
N PHE A 33 -9.79 8.87 0.95
CA PHE A 33 -9.63 7.75 0.02
C PHE A 33 -9.67 8.29 -1.43
N LEU A 34 -8.51 8.47 -2.02
CA LEU A 34 -8.35 8.97 -3.38
C LEU A 34 -8.08 7.83 -4.36
N VAL A 35 -8.69 7.89 -5.55
CA VAL A 35 -8.48 6.92 -6.61
C VAL A 35 -7.92 7.60 -7.85
N LEU A 36 -6.72 7.20 -8.25
CA LEU A 36 -6.10 7.64 -9.51
C LEU A 36 -6.66 6.82 -10.67
N VAL A 37 -7.31 7.48 -11.62
CA VAL A 37 -7.85 6.86 -12.83
C VAL A 37 -7.19 7.42 -14.08
N GLY A 38 -7.03 6.60 -15.10
CA GLY A 38 -6.44 7.02 -16.38
C GLY A 38 -5.99 5.83 -17.22
N PRO A 39 -5.63 6.06 -18.49
CA PRO A 39 -5.17 5.00 -19.40
C PRO A 39 -3.88 4.32 -18.89
N SER A 40 -3.57 3.15 -19.44
CA SER A 40 -2.29 2.49 -19.16
C SER A 40 -1.13 3.37 -19.60
N GLY A 41 -0.08 3.44 -18.76
CA GLY A 41 1.13 4.23 -19.05
C GLY A 41 1.04 5.72 -18.74
N CYS A 42 -0.07 6.24 -18.19
CA CYS A 42 -0.18 7.67 -17.85
C CYS A 42 0.51 8.08 -16.53
N GLY A 43 1.31 7.21 -15.91
CA GLY A 43 2.11 7.55 -14.72
C GLY A 43 1.49 7.22 -13.37
N LYS A 44 0.29 6.59 -13.27
CA LYS A 44 -0.37 6.26 -11.98
C LYS A 44 0.54 5.50 -11.01
N SER A 45 1.03 4.33 -11.43
CA SER A 45 1.93 3.51 -10.61
C SER A 45 3.24 4.24 -10.30
N THR A 46 3.75 5.04 -11.25
CA THR A 46 4.95 5.86 -11.05
C THR A 46 4.71 6.91 -9.95
N THR A 47 3.55 7.59 -9.96
CA THR A 47 3.18 8.56 -8.93
C THR A 47 3.12 7.91 -7.54
N LEU A 48 2.49 6.73 -7.43
CA LEU A 48 2.47 5.97 -6.16
C LEU A 48 3.88 5.54 -5.72
N ARG A 49 4.73 5.11 -6.67
CA ARG A 49 6.11 4.70 -6.36
C ARG A 49 7.00 5.87 -5.95
N MET A 50 6.82 7.06 -6.52
CA MET A 50 7.51 8.27 -6.05
C MET A 50 7.12 8.58 -4.60
N LEU A 51 5.85 8.52 -4.22
CA LEU A 51 5.41 8.67 -2.83
C LEU A 51 5.99 7.58 -1.93
N ALA A 52 6.09 6.35 -2.44
CA ALA A 52 6.69 5.24 -1.72
C ALA A 52 8.23 5.36 -1.56
N GLY A 53 8.89 6.28 -2.28
CA GLY A 53 10.35 6.39 -2.34
C GLY A 53 11.02 5.26 -3.12
N LEU A 54 10.28 4.64 -4.03
CA LEU A 54 10.77 3.58 -4.93
C LEU A 54 11.18 4.12 -6.30
N GLU A 55 10.83 5.37 -6.58
CA GLU A 55 11.25 6.12 -7.77
C GLU A 55 11.70 7.52 -7.31
N ASP A 56 12.80 8.00 -7.88
CA ASP A 56 13.36 9.30 -7.52
C ASP A 56 12.60 10.44 -8.21
N VAL A 57 12.33 11.52 -7.47
CA VAL A 57 11.74 12.73 -8.01
C VAL A 57 12.83 13.56 -8.69
N THR A 58 12.62 13.94 -9.96
CA THR A 58 13.57 14.77 -10.71
C THR A 58 13.43 16.24 -10.35
N ALA A 59 12.20 16.73 -10.10
CA ALA A 59 11.90 18.09 -9.67
C ALA A 59 10.58 18.13 -8.90
N GLY A 60 10.37 19.19 -8.12
CA GLY A 60 9.20 19.33 -7.25
C GLY A 60 9.41 18.71 -5.88
N ARG A 61 8.32 18.60 -5.08
CA ARG A 61 8.37 18.07 -3.71
C ARG A 61 7.19 17.17 -3.43
N ILE A 62 7.41 16.19 -2.52
CA ILE A 62 6.37 15.32 -1.96
C ILE A 62 6.40 15.47 -0.44
N LEU A 63 5.23 15.77 0.16
CA LEU A 63 5.08 15.88 1.60
C LEU A 63 4.11 14.81 2.13
N ILE A 64 4.39 14.32 3.34
CA ILE A 64 3.47 13.51 4.15
C ILE A 64 3.23 14.29 5.46
N GLY A 65 2.02 14.81 5.63
CA GLY A 65 1.77 15.88 6.59
C GLY A 65 2.66 17.07 6.29
N ASP A 66 3.33 17.61 7.32
CA ASP A 66 4.28 18.72 7.18
C ASP A 66 5.72 18.27 6.86
N THR A 67 5.94 16.97 6.64
CA THR A 67 7.29 16.43 6.44
C THR A 67 7.58 16.28 4.95
N ASP A 68 8.61 16.96 4.44
CA ASP A 68 9.15 16.74 3.10
C ASP A 68 9.86 15.38 3.05
N VAL A 69 9.33 14.48 2.21
CA VAL A 69 9.84 13.12 2.03
C VAL A 69 10.46 12.90 0.65
N THR A 70 10.66 13.95 -0.13
CA THR A 70 11.09 13.87 -1.53
C THR A 70 12.32 12.99 -1.71
N THR A 71 13.34 13.15 -0.87
CA THR A 71 14.59 12.38 -0.90
C THR A 71 14.70 11.33 0.20
N ALA A 72 13.66 11.20 1.06
CA ALA A 72 13.68 10.23 2.15
C ALA A 72 13.59 8.79 1.60
N PRO A 73 14.35 7.85 2.15
CA PRO A 73 14.25 6.45 1.74
C PRO A 73 12.90 5.84 2.20
N PRO A 74 12.41 4.75 1.54
CA PRO A 74 11.09 4.15 1.83
C PRO A 74 10.85 3.84 3.32
N LYS A 75 11.88 3.39 4.04
CA LYS A 75 11.79 3.04 5.48
C LYS A 75 11.45 4.20 6.40
N GLU A 76 11.70 5.44 5.97
CA GLU A 76 11.52 6.67 6.76
C GLU A 76 10.20 7.38 6.47
N ARG A 77 9.44 6.93 5.45
CA ARG A 77 8.21 7.59 5.01
C ARG A 77 6.96 7.17 5.79
N ASP A 78 7.04 6.16 6.64
CA ASP A 78 5.92 5.60 7.42
C ASP A 78 4.68 5.29 6.55
N ILE A 79 4.92 4.68 5.41
CA ILE A 79 3.91 4.25 4.46
C ILE A 79 3.85 2.73 4.37
N ALA A 80 2.73 2.21 3.89
CA ALA A 80 2.62 0.82 3.47
C ALA A 80 2.07 0.75 2.05
N MET A 81 2.59 -0.18 1.25
CA MET A 81 2.18 -0.36 -0.15
C MET A 81 1.78 -1.81 -0.42
N VAL A 82 0.65 -1.97 -1.09
CA VAL A 82 0.22 -3.24 -1.69
C VAL A 82 0.49 -3.19 -3.19
N PHE A 83 1.35 -4.08 -3.64
CA PHE A 83 1.73 -4.22 -5.05
C PHE A 83 0.71 -5.04 -5.83
N GLN A 84 0.64 -4.84 -7.13
CA GLN A 84 -0.22 -5.56 -8.06
C GLN A 84 -0.10 -7.10 -7.95
N ASN A 85 1.09 -7.62 -7.70
CA ASN A 85 1.36 -9.05 -7.53
C ASN A 85 1.29 -9.52 -6.07
N TYR A 86 0.76 -8.67 -5.14
CA TYR A 86 0.65 -8.89 -3.70
C TYR A 86 2.00 -9.03 -2.97
N ALA A 87 3.09 -9.37 -3.64
CA ALA A 87 4.45 -9.52 -3.11
C ALA A 87 4.53 -10.32 -1.78
N LEU A 88 3.72 -11.38 -1.63
CA LEU A 88 3.73 -12.24 -0.44
C LEU A 88 4.99 -13.11 -0.42
N TYR A 89 5.53 -13.35 0.76
CA TYR A 89 6.62 -14.29 0.97
C TYR A 89 6.11 -15.73 0.82
N PRO A 90 6.47 -16.47 -0.25
CA PRO A 90 5.82 -17.74 -0.58
C PRO A 90 6.16 -18.88 0.39
N HIS A 91 7.27 -18.77 1.12
CA HIS A 91 7.72 -19.76 2.10
C HIS A 91 7.12 -19.54 3.50
N MET A 92 6.56 -18.36 3.76
CA MET A 92 5.94 -17.98 5.03
C MET A 92 4.44 -18.29 5.03
N SER A 93 3.90 -18.63 6.21
CA SER A 93 2.45 -18.72 6.44
C SER A 93 1.76 -17.35 6.34
N VAL A 94 0.43 -17.30 6.37
CA VAL A 94 -0.34 -16.05 6.47
C VAL A 94 0.04 -15.29 7.74
N ARG A 95 0.09 -15.96 8.89
CA ARG A 95 0.50 -15.39 10.18
C ARG A 95 1.88 -14.73 10.07
N GLU A 96 2.84 -15.45 9.52
CA GLU A 96 4.21 -14.95 9.36
C GLU A 96 4.29 -13.79 8.36
N ASN A 97 3.58 -13.85 7.23
CA ASN A 97 3.51 -12.73 6.29
C ASN A 97 2.97 -11.47 6.94
N MET A 98 1.88 -11.57 7.70
CA MET A 98 1.28 -10.41 8.36
C MET A 98 2.17 -9.87 9.49
N GLY A 99 2.78 -10.76 10.29
CA GLY A 99 3.60 -10.37 11.44
C GLY A 99 5.04 -9.97 11.12
N PHE A 100 5.50 -10.18 9.88
CA PHE A 100 6.92 -10.04 9.52
C PHE A 100 7.49 -8.66 9.83
N ALA A 101 6.77 -7.60 9.46
CA ALA A 101 7.23 -6.24 9.69
C ALA A 101 7.32 -5.88 11.19
N LEU A 102 6.40 -6.40 12.00
CA LEU A 102 6.42 -6.23 13.46
C LEU A 102 7.60 -6.98 14.10
N LYS A 103 7.92 -8.16 13.55
CA LYS A 103 9.09 -8.94 13.98
C LYS A 103 10.40 -8.20 13.70
N ILE A 104 10.53 -7.59 12.51
CA ILE A 104 11.71 -6.77 12.18
C ILE A 104 11.81 -5.54 13.07
N ALA A 105 10.69 -4.96 13.46
CA ALA A 105 10.65 -3.84 14.41
C ALA A 105 10.96 -4.26 15.87
N GLY A 106 11.29 -5.54 16.13
CA GLY A 106 11.67 -6.03 17.45
C GLY A 106 10.49 -6.25 18.42
N MET A 107 9.26 -6.30 17.91
CA MET A 107 8.08 -6.52 18.76
C MET A 107 8.08 -7.93 19.37
N PRO A 108 7.72 -8.11 20.67
CA PRO A 108 7.57 -9.42 21.30
C PRO A 108 6.55 -10.30 20.57
N LYS A 109 6.81 -11.61 20.54
CA LYS A 109 6.00 -12.58 19.77
C LYS A 109 4.53 -12.61 20.17
N ASP A 110 4.24 -12.56 21.46
CA ASP A 110 2.88 -12.52 22.02
C ASP A 110 2.08 -11.30 21.55
N GLN A 111 2.73 -10.16 21.44
CA GLN A 111 2.13 -8.92 20.90
C GLN A 111 1.91 -9.02 19.39
N ILE A 112 2.87 -9.61 18.65
CA ILE A 112 2.72 -9.85 17.21
C ILE A 112 1.52 -10.76 16.96
N ASP A 113 1.43 -11.90 17.67
CA ASP A 113 0.35 -12.86 17.50
C ASP A 113 -1.02 -12.20 17.77
N LYS A 114 -1.13 -11.42 18.84
CA LYS A 114 -2.36 -10.68 19.18
C LYS A 114 -2.76 -9.66 18.12
N GLN A 115 -1.80 -8.89 17.58
CA GLN A 115 -2.08 -7.91 16.52
C GLN A 115 -2.46 -8.59 15.21
N VAL A 116 -1.76 -9.66 14.83
CA VAL A 116 -2.05 -10.45 13.64
C VAL A 116 -3.44 -11.08 13.73
N GLU A 117 -3.81 -11.69 14.85
CA GLU A 117 -5.14 -12.28 15.05
C GLU A 117 -6.25 -11.24 15.01
N THR A 118 -6.03 -10.07 15.62
CA THR A 118 -6.99 -8.95 15.55
C THR A 118 -7.22 -8.51 14.11
N MET A 119 -6.16 -8.35 13.33
CA MET A 119 -6.26 -7.97 11.93
C MET A 119 -6.81 -9.09 11.05
N ALA A 120 -6.42 -10.35 11.31
CA ALA A 120 -6.93 -11.50 10.58
C ALA A 120 -8.44 -11.70 10.79
N LYS A 121 -8.95 -11.39 11.98
CA LYS A 121 -10.40 -11.38 12.25
C LYS A 121 -11.14 -10.36 11.40
N ARG A 122 -10.62 -9.14 11.26
CA ARG A 122 -11.21 -8.07 10.43
C ARG A 122 -11.22 -8.39 8.94
N LEU A 123 -10.25 -9.19 8.49
CA LEU A 123 -10.06 -9.57 7.08
C LEU A 123 -10.59 -10.96 6.74
N ASP A 124 -11.32 -11.62 7.66
CA ASP A 124 -11.82 -13.01 7.50
C ASP A 124 -10.69 -14.02 7.17
N LEU A 125 -9.52 -13.84 7.78
CA LEU A 125 -8.33 -14.67 7.54
C LEU A 125 -8.01 -15.63 8.68
N LEU A 126 -8.73 -15.62 9.81
CA LEU A 126 -8.47 -16.52 10.95
C LEU A 126 -8.33 -17.99 10.57
N PRO A 127 -9.22 -18.58 9.71
CA PRO A 127 -9.12 -20.01 9.33
C PRO A 127 -7.91 -20.33 8.44
N TYR A 128 -7.19 -19.30 7.97
CA TYR A 128 -6.11 -19.43 6.99
C TYR A 128 -4.73 -19.09 7.54
N LEU A 129 -4.62 -18.69 8.82
CA LEU A 129 -3.38 -18.16 9.42
C LEU A 129 -2.17 -19.08 9.24
N ASP A 130 -2.37 -20.40 9.28
CA ASP A 130 -1.29 -21.37 9.16
C ASP A 130 -1.05 -21.85 7.71
N ARG A 131 -1.85 -21.37 6.75
CA ARG A 131 -1.68 -21.70 5.33
C ARG A 131 -0.57 -20.85 4.69
N LYS A 132 0.04 -21.42 3.64
CA LYS A 132 0.98 -20.68 2.78
C LYS A 132 0.24 -20.04 1.60
N PRO A 133 0.78 -18.98 0.97
CA PRO A 133 0.15 -18.26 -0.13
C PRO A 133 -0.33 -19.13 -1.29
N LYS A 134 0.37 -20.22 -1.60
CA LYS A 134 -0.02 -21.18 -2.65
C LYS A 134 -1.36 -21.88 -2.41
N ALA A 135 -1.78 -21.99 -1.15
CA ALA A 135 -3.03 -22.64 -0.74
C ALA A 135 -4.21 -21.64 -0.57
N LEU A 136 -4.05 -20.40 -1.08
CA LEU A 136 -5.03 -19.34 -0.97
C LEU A 136 -5.61 -18.97 -2.34
N SER A 137 -6.87 -18.52 -2.37
CA SER A 137 -7.48 -17.87 -3.53
C SER A 137 -6.85 -16.50 -3.80
N GLY A 138 -7.12 -15.91 -4.98
CA GLY A 138 -6.66 -14.57 -5.33
C GLY A 138 -7.09 -13.51 -4.31
N GLY A 139 -8.37 -13.50 -3.95
CA GLY A 139 -8.91 -12.57 -2.94
C GLY A 139 -8.34 -12.80 -1.54
N GLN A 140 -8.09 -14.05 -1.14
CA GLN A 140 -7.42 -14.33 0.13
C GLN A 140 -5.98 -13.82 0.14
N ARG A 141 -5.21 -14.03 -0.94
CA ARG A 141 -3.85 -13.47 -1.06
C ARG A 141 -3.84 -11.96 -0.97
N GLN A 142 -4.80 -11.30 -1.59
CA GLN A 142 -4.97 -9.86 -1.52
C GLN A 142 -5.23 -9.39 -0.09
N ARG A 143 -6.19 -10.01 0.62
CA ARG A 143 -6.46 -9.68 2.03
C ARG A 143 -5.24 -9.89 2.92
N VAL A 144 -4.44 -10.93 2.68
CA VAL A 144 -3.16 -11.13 3.40
C VAL A 144 -2.20 -9.99 3.13
N ALA A 145 -2.06 -9.53 1.87
CA ALA A 145 -1.20 -8.40 1.53
C ALA A 145 -1.66 -7.10 2.19
N MET A 146 -2.97 -6.86 2.23
CA MET A 146 -3.57 -5.73 2.96
C MET A 146 -3.29 -5.83 4.46
N GLY A 147 -3.52 -6.99 5.07
CA GLY A 147 -3.27 -7.22 6.49
C GLY A 147 -1.80 -7.00 6.87
N ARG A 148 -0.86 -7.48 6.03
CA ARG A 148 0.58 -7.23 6.20
C ARG A 148 0.92 -5.75 6.15
N ALA A 149 0.29 -5.00 5.26
CA ALA A 149 0.52 -3.58 5.10
C ALA A 149 -0.05 -2.76 6.27
N ILE A 150 -1.26 -3.08 6.71
CA ILE A 150 -2.02 -2.30 7.68
C ILE A 150 -1.63 -2.60 9.13
N VAL A 151 -1.14 -3.81 9.43
CA VAL A 151 -0.79 -4.23 10.80
C VAL A 151 0.20 -3.29 11.48
N ARG A 152 1.02 -2.56 10.69
CA ARG A 152 1.97 -1.54 11.17
C ARG A 152 1.32 -0.20 11.50
N LYS A 153 0.03 0.00 11.18
CA LYS A 153 -0.67 1.29 11.29
C LYS A 153 0.08 2.44 10.60
N PRO A 154 0.31 2.34 9.28
CA PRO A 154 1.05 3.35 8.54
C PRO A 154 0.28 4.68 8.52
N LYS A 155 0.98 5.81 8.30
CA LYS A 155 0.36 7.12 8.10
C LYS A 155 -0.39 7.20 6.77
N VAL A 156 0.14 6.56 5.73
CA VAL A 156 -0.44 6.52 4.38
C VAL A 156 -0.44 5.09 3.84
N PHE A 157 -1.51 4.70 3.20
CA PHE A 157 -1.70 3.38 2.60
C PHE A 157 -1.81 3.48 1.08
N LEU A 158 -0.93 2.82 0.36
CA LEU A 158 -0.84 2.84 -1.10
C LEU A 158 -1.27 1.51 -1.70
N MET A 159 -2.03 1.57 -2.80
CA MET A 159 -2.48 0.38 -3.53
C MET A 159 -2.21 0.53 -5.04
N ASP A 160 -1.22 -0.21 -5.56
CA ASP A 160 -0.89 -0.22 -6.99
C ASP A 160 -1.73 -1.30 -7.70
N GLU A 161 -2.78 -0.90 -8.39
CA GLU A 161 -3.71 -1.75 -9.14
C GLU A 161 -4.23 -2.98 -8.36
N PRO A 162 -4.79 -2.82 -7.15
CA PRO A 162 -5.11 -3.95 -6.27
C PRO A 162 -6.16 -4.90 -6.83
N LEU A 163 -6.91 -4.49 -7.86
CA LEU A 163 -8.03 -5.24 -8.44
C LEU A 163 -7.74 -5.85 -9.81
N SER A 164 -6.56 -5.60 -10.39
CA SER A 164 -6.23 -5.98 -11.78
C SER A 164 -6.22 -7.50 -12.01
N ASN A 165 -5.80 -8.28 -11.01
CA ASN A 165 -5.65 -9.74 -11.08
C ASN A 165 -6.90 -10.52 -10.63
N LEU A 166 -8.04 -9.84 -10.47
CA LEU A 166 -9.29 -10.45 -10.01
C LEU A 166 -10.30 -10.57 -11.16
N ASP A 167 -11.12 -11.63 -11.11
CA ASP A 167 -12.30 -11.75 -11.97
C ASP A 167 -13.34 -10.66 -11.66
N ALA A 168 -14.30 -10.46 -12.55
CA ALA A 168 -15.27 -9.35 -12.46
C ALA A 168 -16.10 -9.38 -11.16
N LYS A 169 -16.55 -10.57 -10.71
CA LYS A 169 -17.34 -10.73 -9.50
C LYS A 169 -16.53 -10.42 -8.25
N LEU A 170 -15.34 -10.98 -8.17
CA LEU A 170 -14.43 -10.78 -7.04
C LEU A 170 -13.93 -9.33 -6.97
N ARG A 171 -13.74 -8.68 -8.12
CA ARG A 171 -13.35 -7.26 -8.21
C ARG A 171 -14.38 -6.34 -7.55
N VAL A 172 -15.68 -6.55 -7.82
CA VAL A 172 -16.75 -5.74 -7.22
C VAL A 172 -16.79 -5.95 -5.71
N GLN A 173 -16.73 -7.20 -5.25
CA GLN A 173 -16.71 -7.53 -3.83
C GLN A 173 -15.51 -6.89 -3.13
N THR A 174 -14.31 -7.09 -3.65
CA THR A 174 -13.07 -6.57 -3.05
C THR A 174 -13.03 -5.05 -3.01
N ARG A 175 -13.57 -4.37 -4.03
CA ARG A 175 -13.68 -2.90 -4.00
C ARG A 175 -14.51 -2.43 -2.79
N THR A 176 -15.62 -3.10 -2.52
CA THR A 176 -16.47 -2.78 -1.36
C THR A 176 -15.76 -3.06 -0.05
N GLU A 177 -15.03 -4.18 0.04
CA GLU A 177 -14.23 -4.56 1.21
C GLU A 177 -13.11 -3.54 1.49
N ILE A 178 -12.38 -3.10 0.45
CA ILE A 178 -11.32 -2.07 0.58
C ILE A 178 -11.91 -0.76 1.10
N ALA A 179 -13.03 -0.30 0.53
CA ALA A 179 -13.65 0.95 0.94
C ALA A 179 -14.22 0.86 2.38
N ALA A 180 -14.73 -0.29 2.81
CA ALA A 180 -15.18 -0.50 4.18
C ALA A 180 -14.00 -0.49 5.16
N LEU A 181 -12.92 -1.19 4.83
CA LEU A 181 -11.71 -1.27 5.64
C LEU A 181 -11.04 0.11 5.79
N GLN A 182 -10.94 0.87 4.70
CA GLN A 182 -10.38 2.22 4.74
C GLN A 182 -11.18 3.13 5.70
N ARG A 183 -12.52 3.11 5.62
CA ARG A 183 -13.38 3.88 6.52
C ARG A 183 -13.22 3.48 7.98
N GLU A 184 -13.08 2.18 8.26
CA GLU A 184 -12.86 1.68 9.63
C GLU A 184 -11.51 2.12 10.19
N LEU A 185 -10.47 2.14 9.35
CA LEU A 185 -9.11 2.47 9.75
C LEU A 185 -8.86 3.98 9.73
N GLY A 186 -9.59 4.74 8.92
CA GLY A 186 -9.41 6.17 8.72
C GLY A 186 -8.06 6.58 8.12
N VAL A 187 -7.27 5.64 7.59
CA VAL A 187 -5.93 5.90 7.02
C VAL A 187 -6.06 6.57 5.66
N THR A 188 -5.27 7.63 5.42
CA THR A 188 -5.13 8.25 4.09
C THR A 188 -4.71 7.19 3.07
N THR A 189 -5.48 7.04 1.99
CA THR A 189 -5.32 5.92 1.05
C THR A 189 -5.32 6.41 -0.40
N LEU A 190 -4.33 5.99 -1.19
CA LEU A 190 -4.24 6.22 -2.63
C LEU A 190 -4.15 4.89 -3.39
#